data_a910f0d2ae58968f5054fba385828826
#
_entry.id   a910f0d2ae58968f5054fba385828826
#
_cell.length_a   1.000
_cell.length_b   1.000
_cell.length_c   1.000
_cell.angle_alpha   90.00
_cell.angle_beta   90.00
_cell.angle_gamma   90.00
#
_symmetry.space_group_name_H-M   'P 1'
#
loop_
_entity.id
_entity.type
_entity.pdbx_description
1 polymer ?
#
loop_
_entity_poly.entity_id
_entity_poly.type
_entity_poly.pdbx_seq_one_letter_code
_entity_poly.pdbx_strand_id
1 'polypeptide(L)'
;MGVDEHQLASWGRRLAALLVDITVLGFAIAIALYASGMKADDLRQRVEDGETLLIVVLFLIPEAIYYTWMIGLRSQTVGKMALGIKVVDAESRAPIGYVRAFRRWLSTAALRALFTIPTIVDHLWPLRDRRNQALHDKFARSVVVKNR
;
A
#
# COMPACT_ATOMS: atom_id res chain seq x y z
N MET A 1 -13.45 13.39 -20.75
CA MET A 1 -14.54 12.67 -20.05
C MET A 1 -14.24 12.71 -18.57
N GLY A 2 -15.07 13.41 -17.78
CA GLY A 2 -14.88 13.53 -16.33
C GLY A 2 -14.99 12.19 -15.64
N VAL A 3 -14.25 12.07 -14.53
CA VAL A 3 -14.38 10.90 -13.64
C VAL A 3 -15.79 10.90 -13.07
N ASP A 4 -16.58 9.88 -13.38
CA ASP A 4 -17.87 9.69 -12.75
C ASP A 4 -17.63 9.41 -11.25
N GLU A 5 -17.99 10.36 -10.39
CA GLU A 5 -17.74 10.30 -8.95
C GLU A 5 -18.33 9.03 -8.31
N HIS A 6 -19.40 8.49 -8.88
CA HIS A 6 -20.03 7.25 -8.44
C HIS A 6 -19.15 6.01 -8.61
N GLN A 7 -18.12 6.09 -9.46
CA GLN A 7 -17.18 4.98 -9.69
C GLN A 7 -15.97 5.03 -8.75
N LEU A 8 -15.72 6.14 -8.07
CA LEU A 8 -14.60 6.27 -7.16
C LEU A 8 -14.80 5.41 -5.90
N ALA A 9 -13.72 4.81 -5.44
CA ALA A 9 -13.73 4.08 -4.19
C ALA A 9 -13.82 5.07 -3.01
N SER A 10 -14.76 4.83 -2.10
CA SER A 10 -14.87 5.62 -0.87
C SER A 10 -13.64 5.43 0.01
N TRP A 11 -13.35 6.43 0.84
CA TRP A 11 -12.25 6.36 1.82
C TRP A 11 -12.35 5.13 2.73
N GLY A 12 -13.55 4.81 3.25
CA GLY A 12 -13.76 3.65 4.11
C GLY A 12 -13.39 2.32 3.45
N ARG A 13 -13.71 2.12 2.15
CA ARG A 13 -13.30 0.92 1.41
C ARG A 13 -11.78 0.85 1.24
N ARG A 14 -11.11 1.98 1.03
CA ARG A 14 -9.65 2.03 0.93
C ARG A 14 -8.99 1.69 2.26
N LEU A 15 -9.50 2.24 3.37
CA LEU A 15 -9.02 1.93 4.71
C LEU A 15 -9.23 0.46 5.05
N ALA A 16 -10.42 -0.09 4.81
CA ALA A 16 -10.69 -1.51 5.04
C ALA A 16 -9.76 -2.40 4.19
N ALA A 17 -9.52 -2.06 2.91
CA ALA A 17 -8.58 -2.78 2.06
C ALA A 17 -7.14 -2.72 2.61
N LEU A 18 -6.71 -1.57 3.12
CA LEU A 18 -5.40 -1.42 3.75
C LEU A 18 -5.26 -2.31 4.99
N LEU A 19 -6.29 -2.36 5.85
CA LEU A 19 -6.28 -3.21 7.05
C LEU A 19 -6.18 -4.70 6.69
N VAL A 20 -6.90 -5.15 5.66
CA VAL A 20 -6.78 -6.52 5.14
C VAL A 20 -5.36 -6.77 4.59
N ASP A 21 -4.79 -5.83 3.83
CA ASP A 21 -3.44 -5.97 3.29
C ASP A 21 -2.38 -6.05 4.39
N ILE A 22 -2.50 -5.20 5.44
CA ILE A 22 -1.60 -5.24 6.61
C ILE A 22 -1.70 -6.60 7.32
N THR A 23 -2.91 -7.12 7.49
CA THR A 23 -3.12 -8.43 8.11
C THR A 23 -2.48 -9.55 7.29
N VAL A 24 -2.70 -9.58 5.97
CA VAL A 24 -2.12 -10.58 5.06
C VAL A 24 -0.59 -10.54 5.09
N LEU A 25 0.01 -9.34 4.98
CA LEU A 25 1.46 -9.18 5.05
C LEU A 25 2.01 -9.54 6.41
N GLY A 26 1.35 -9.14 7.50
CA GLY A 26 1.75 -9.48 8.86
C GLY A 26 1.77 -10.99 9.08
N PHE A 27 0.75 -11.72 8.63
CA PHE A 27 0.74 -13.18 8.69
C PHE A 27 1.85 -13.81 7.85
N ALA A 28 2.08 -13.32 6.62
CA ALA A 28 3.14 -13.84 5.76
C ALA A 28 4.53 -13.66 6.40
N ILE A 29 4.80 -12.50 6.99
CA ILE A 29 6.05 -12.22 7.71
C ILE A 29 6.16 -13.09 8.96
N ALA A 30 5.08 -13.23 9.75
CA ALA A 30 5.07 -14.07 10.95
C ALA A 30 5.37 -15.54 10.62
N ILE A 31 4.78 -16.07 9.55
CA ILE A 31 5.06 -17.43 9.07
C ILE A 31 6.52 -17.57 8.63
N ALA A 32 7.06 -16.60 7.91
CA ALA A 32 8.45 -16.62 7.46
C ALA A 32 9.44 -16.58 8.66
N LEU A 33 9.17 -15.75 9.66
CA LEU A 33 9.96 -15.68 10.90
C LEU A 33 9.88 -17.00 11.66
N TYR A 34 8.68 -17.56 11.82
CA TYR A 34 8.51 -18.85 12.46
C TYR A 34 9.27 -19.97 11.73
N ALA A 35 9.17 -20.02 10.41
CA ALA A 35 9.85 -21.02 9.58
C ALA A 35 11.39 -20.89 9.61
N SER A 36 11.91 -19.66 9.81
CA SER A 36 13.33 -19.41 9.97
C SER A 36 13.89 -19.79 11.36
N GLY A 37 13.01 -20.15 12.31
CA GLY A 37 13.39 -20.41 13.71
C GLY A 37 13.70 -19.14 14.52
N MET A 38 13.50 -17.95 13.94
CA MET A 38 13.74 -16.68 14.63
C MET A 38 12.65 -16.42 15.67
N LYS A 39 13.02 -16.26 16.91
CA LYS A 39 12.08 -15.95 18.00
C LYS A 39 11.84 -14.45 18.10
N ALA A 40 10.71 -14.08 18.70
CA ALA A 40 10.36 -12.67 18.91
C ALA A 40 11.41 -11.93 19.76
N ASP A 41 12.00 -12.61 20.74
CA ASP A 41 13.05 -12.04 21.59
C ASP A 41 14.34 -11.78 20.80
N ASP A 42 14.71 -12.67 19.88
CA ASP A 42 15.87 -12.49 19.00
C ASP A 42 15.68 -11.26 18.10
N LEU A 43 14.47 -11.10 17.54
CA LEU A 43 14.14 -9.94 16.72
C LEU A 43 14.19 -8.64 17.53
N ARG A 44 13.64 -8.67 18.76
CA ARG A 44 13.66 -7.54 19.68
C ARG A 44 15.10 -7.14 20.04
N GLN A 45 15.93 -8.10 20.38
CA GLN A 45 17.34 -7.84 20.70
C GLN A 45 18.06 -7.21 19.52
N ARG A 46 17.87 -7.71 18.28
CA ARG A 46 18.47 -7.13 17.08
C ARG A 46 18.00 -5.69 16.80
N VAL A 47 16.73 -5.37 17.14
CA VAL A 47 16.23 -3.98 17.10
C VAL A 47 16.97 -3.10 18.11
N GLU A 48 17.14 -3.60 19.35
CA GLU A 48 17.83 -2.88 20.42
C GLU A 48 19.34 -2.72 20.11
N ASP A 49 19.95 -3.70 19.46
CA ASP A 49 21.33 -3.66 18.96
C ASP A 49 21.53 -2.73 17.74
N GLY A 50 20.45 -2.13 17.23
CA GLY A 50 20.50 -1.17 16.13
C GLY A 50 20.64 -1.79 14.75
N GLU A 51 20.30 -3.07 14.57
CA GLU A 51 20.31 -3.76 13.27
C GLU A 51 19.17 -3.25 12.36
N THR A 52 19.10 -1.93 12.15
CA THR A 52 18.05 -1.27 11.37
C THR A 52 17.94 -1.82 9.95
N LEU A 53 19.05 -2.21 9.32
CA LEU A 53 19.07 -2.76 7.98
C LEU A 53 18.29 -4.09 7.90
N LEU A 54 18.42 -4.95 8.92
CA LEU A 54 17.68 -6.21 8.98
C LEU A 54 16.15 -5.96 9.01
N ILE A 55 15.72 -4.99 9.82
CA ILE A 55 14.30 -4.62 9.93
C ILE A 55 13.78 -4.09 8.60
N VAL A 56 14.56 -3.21 7.95
CA VAL A 56 14.24 -2.68 6.62
C VAL A 56 14.07 -3.82 5.62
N VAL A 57 15.01 -4.77 5.58
CA VAL A 57 14.96 -5.93 4.69
C VAL A 57 13.75 -6.81 4.99
N LEU A 58 13.48 -7.12 6.24
CA LEU A 58 12.38 -8.01 6.64
C LEU A 58 10.98 -7.44 6.38
N PHE A 59 10.82 -6.12 6.43
CA PHE A 59 9.51 -5.49 6.32
C PHE A 59 9.32 -4.71 5.02
N LEU A 60 10.28 -3.89 4.60
CA LEU A 60 10.12 -3.03 3.42
C LEU A 60 10.23 -3.80 2.10
N ILE A 61 11.12 -4.78 2.01
CA ILE A 61 11.28 -5.53 0.75
C ILE A 61 10.05 -6.38 0.43
N PRO A 62 9.51 -7.22 1.34
CA PRO A 62 8.28 -7.95 1.09
C PRO A 62 7.10 -7.03 0.77
N GLU A 63 6.98 -5.91 1.47
CA GLU A 63 5.96 -4.91 1.20
C GLU A 63 6.07 -4.31 -0.21
N ALA A 64 7.30 -3.90 -0.60
CA ALA A 64 7.58 -3.36 -1.94
C ALA A 64 7.20 -4.35 -3.04
N ILE A 65 7.62 -5.61 -2.89
CA ILE A 65 7.30 -6.69 -3.83
C ILE A 65 5.80 -6.90 -3.89
N TYR A 66 5.14 -7.04 -2.75
CA TYR A 66 3.70 -7.28 -2.67
C TYR A 66 2.89 -6.20 -3.38
N TYR A 67 3.06 -4.92 -3.00
CA TYR A 67 2.29 -3.83 -3.58
C TYR A 67 2.63 -3.59 -5.05
N THR A 68 3.91 -3.66 -5.42
CA THR A 68 4.34 -3.44 -6.81
C THR A 68 3.84 -4.54 -7.73
N TRP A 69 4.02 -5.80 -7.33
CA TRP A 69 3.59 -6.94 -8.13
C TRP A 69 2.08 -6.99 -8.28
N MET A 70 1.35 -6.97 -7.18
CA MET A 70 -0.10 -7.11 -7.19
C MET A 70 -0.79 -5.98 -7.97
N ILE A 71 -0.37 -4.74 -7.74
CA ILE A 71 -0.96 -3.59 -8.45
C ILE A 71 -0.46 -3.54 -9.89
N GLY A 72 0.80 -3.84 -10.16
CA GLY A 72 1.35 -3.86 -11.51
C GLY A 72 0.71 -4.91 -12.41
N LEU A 73 0.42 -6.10 -11.86
CA LEU A 73 -0.16 -7.22 -12.60
C LEU A 73 -1.68 -7.16 -12.68
N ARG A 74 -2.36 -6.92 -11.56
CA ARG A 74 -3.81 -7.06 -11.40
C ARG A 74 -4.54 -5.76 -11.11
N SER A 75 -3.82 -4.65 -10.98
CA SER A 75 -4.37 -3.37 -10.50
C SER A 75 -5.01 -3.44 -9.10
N GLN A 76 -4.79 -4.51 -8.37
CA GLN A 76 -5.42 -4.79 -7.07
C GLN A 76 -4.43 -5.49 -6.14
N THR A 77 -4.55 -5.25 -4.83
CA THR A 77 -3.98 -6.08 -3.77
C THR A 77 -5.04 -7.05 -3.25
N VAL A 78 -4.67 -7.98 -2.37
CA VAL A 78 -5.63 -8.93 -1.75
C VAL A 78 -6.75 -8.17 -1.06
N GLY A 79 -6.42 -7.16 -0.25
CA GLY A 79 -7.40 -6.32 0.42
C GLY A 79 -8.29 -5.56 -0.55
N LYS A 80 -7.73 -5.05 -1.66
CA LYS A 80 -8.52 -4.37 -2.71
C LYS A 80 -9.43 -5.32 -3.46
N MET A 81 -9.01 -6.56 -3.69
CA MET A 81 -9.88 -7.60 -4.27
C MET A 81 -11.05 -7.91 -3.34
N ALA A 82 -10.80 -8.09 -2.04
CA ALA A 82 -11.83 -8.35 -1.04
C ALA A 82 -12.88 -7.22 -0.95
N LEU A 83 -12.45 -5.97 -1.12
CA LEU A 83 -13.33 -4.80 -1.06
C LEU A 83 -13.91 -4.37 -2.42
N GLY A 84 -13.63 -5.11 -3.50
CA GLY A 84 -14.14 -4.81 -4.83
C GLY A 84 -13.66 -3.45 -5.37
N ILE A 85 -12.39 -3.11 -5.16
CA ILE A 85 -11.78 -1.86 -5.65
C ILE A 85 -10.47 -2.15 -6.40
N LYS A 86 -10.12 -1.28 -7.35
CA LYS A 86 -8.89 -1.41 -8.15
C LYS A 86 -8.22 -0.06 -8.40
N VAL A 87 -6.91 -0.11 -8.64
CA VAL A 87 -6.06 1.05 -8.97
C VAL A 87 -5.91 1.16 -10.47
N VAL A 88 -6.27 2.30 -11.02
CA VAL A 88 -6.18 2.55 -12.47
C VAL A 88 -5.57 3.92 -12.75
N ASP A 89 -5.18 4.15 -13.97
CA ASP A 89 -4.76 5.45 -14.47
C ASP A 89 -5.88 6.50 -14.28
N ALA A 90 -5.52 7.70 -13.88
CA ALA A 90 -6.47 8.76 -13.56
C ALA A 90 -7.25 9.27 -14.79
N GLU A 91 -6.69 9.10 -16.00
CA GLU A 91 -7.27 9.62 -17.24
C GLU A 91 -7.79 8.48 -18.13
N SER A 92 -6.92 7.53 -18.48
CA SER A 92 -7.24 6.45 -19.43
C SER A 92 -8.01 5.28 -18.80
N ARG A 93 -8.03 5.16 -17.46
CA ARG A 93 -8.59 4.01 -16.71
C ARG A 93 -7.90 2.68 -16.98
N ALA A 94 -6.82 2.68 -17.69
CA ALA A 94 -5.97 1.50 -17.92
C ALA A 94 -5.22 1.09 -16.65
N PRO A 95 -4.73 -0.17 -16.57
CA PRO A 95 -3.77 -0.58 -15.54
C PRO A 95 -2.54 0.32 -15.51
N ILE A 96 -2.05 0.66 -14.32
CA ILE A 96 -0.89 1.59 -14.19
C ILE A 96 0.47 0.95 -14.44
N GLY A 97 0.55 -0.39 -14.46
CA GLY A 97 1.79 -1.13 -14.64
C GLY A 97 2.75 -1.05 -13.46
N TYR A 98 3.87 -1.81 -13.55
CA TYR A 98 4.80 -2.00 -12.42
C TYR A 98 5.55 -0.73 -12.02
N VAL A 99 6.02 0.06 -12.96
CA VAL A 99 6.81 1.27 -12.67
C VAL A 99 6.00 2.27 -11.83
N ARG A 100 4.74 2.49 -12.23
CA ARG A 100 3.87 3.42 -11.49
C ARG A 100 3.37 2.82 -10.18
N ALA A 101 3.18 1.51 -10.11
CA ALA A 101 2.87 0.81 -8.87
C ALA A 101 4.03 0.94 -7.87
N PHE A 102 5.28 0.78 -8.33
CA PHE A 102 6.47 0.99 -7.51
C PHE A 102 6.60 2.45 -7.04
N ARG A 103 6.44 3.43 -7.94
CA ARG A 103 6.46 4.85 -7.56
C ARG A 103 5.42 5.19 -6.51
N ARG A 104 4.24 4.58 -6.59
CA ARG A 104 3.16 4.72 -5.62
C ARG A 104 3.57 4.18 -4.24
N TRP A 105 4.11 2.96 -4.20
CA TRP A 105 4.63 2.37 -2.98
C TRP A 105 5.78 3.21 -2.41
N LEU A 106 6.75 3.59 -3.24
CA LEU A 106 7.91 4.38 -2.83
C LEU A 106 7.51 5.73 -2.22
N SER A 107 6.54 6.42 -2.80
CA SER A 107 6.04 7.68 -2.23
C SER A 107 5.39 7.48 -0.86
N THR A 108 4.64 6.40 -0.67
CA THR A 108 4.08 6.05 0.66
C THR A 108 5.19 5.69 1.66
N ALA A 109 6.19 4.92 1.23
CA ALA A 109 7.32 4.55 2.07
C ALA A 109 8.16 5.79 2.48
N ALA A 110 8.39 6.71 1.53
CA ALA A 110 9.10 7.97 1.80
C ALA A 110 8.33 8.86 2.79
N LEU A 111 7.01 8.98 2.66
CA LEU A 111 6.18 9.74 3.61
C LEU A 111 6.23 9.12 5.01
N ARG A 112 6.25 7.79 5.11
CA ARG A 112 6.42 7.08 6.40
C ARG A 112 7.80 7.30 7.02
N ALA A 113 8.85 7.31 6.20
CA ALA A 113 10.21 7.54 6.66
C ALA A 113 10.43 8.98 7.16
N LEU A 114 9.71 9.95 6.61
CA LEU A 114 9.82 11.35 7.02
C LEU A 114 9.20 11.60 8.39
N PHE A 115 8.01 11.11 8.68
CA PHE A 115 7.34 11.18 10.00
C PHE A 115 5.93 10.58 9.93
N THR A 116 5.34 10.29 11.10
CA THR A 116 3.97 9.78 11.23
C THR A 116 2.91 10.75 10.67
N ILE A 117 3.11 12.07 10.85
CA ILE A 117 2.14 13.09 10.41
C ILE A 117 1.93 13.09 8.89
N PRO A 118 2.96 13.12 8.01
CA PRO A 118 2.77 13.00 6.56
C PRO A 118 2.02 11.75 6.13
N THR A 119 2.25 10.63 6.81
CA THR A 119 1.53 9.37 6.54
C THR A 119 0.04 9.49 6.86
N ILE A 120 -0.31 10.07 7.99
CA ILE A 120 -1.71 10.32 8.36
C ILE A 120 -2.36 11.26 7.35
N VAL A 121 -1.69 12.34 6.98
CA VAL A 121 -2.16 13.30 5.97
C VAL A 121 -2.40 12.60 4.63
N ASP A 122 -1.48 11.77 4.15
CA ASP A 122 -1.63 11.01 2.91
C ASP A 122 -2.90 10.15 2.91
N HIS A 123 -3.14 9.41 4.00
CA HIS A 123 -4.31 8.53 4.12
C HIS A 123 -5.63 9.26 4.34
N LEU A 124 -5.61 10.46 4.94
CA LEU A 124 -6.80 11.28 5.14
C LEU A 124 -7.09 12.21 3.96
N TRP A 125 -6.10 12.45 3.08
CA TRP A 125 -6.25 13.36 1.95
C TRP A 125 -7.45 13.07 1.04
N PRO A 126 -7.81 11.79 0.77
CA PRO A 126 -8.98 11.46 -0.03
C PRO A 126 -10.31 12.00 0.49
N LEU A 127 -10.40 12.34 1.78
CA LEU A 127 -11.61 12.95 2.36
C LEU A 127 -11.86 14.38 1.86
N ARG A 128 -10.81 15.08 1.41
CA ARG A 128 -10.86 16.45 0.91
C ARG A 128 -10.70 16.54 -0.62
N ASP A 129 -10.21 15.48 -1.24
CA ASP A 129 -9.92 15.49 -2.66
C ASP A 129 -11.15 15.12 -3.50
N ARG A 130 -11.49 15.92 -4.51
CA ARG A 130 -12.65 15.70 -5.39
C ARG A 130 -12.59 14.35 -6.13
N ARG A 131 -11.40 13.82 -6.35
CA ARG A 131 -11.17 12.51 -6.99
C ARG A 131 -10.88 11.40 -5.98
N ASN A 132 -11.08 11.65 -4.69
CA ASN A 132 -10.72 10.73 -3.60
C ASN A 132 -9.28 10.20 -3.71
N GLN A 133 -8.34 11.03 -4.22
CA GLN A 133 -6.93 10.64 -4.38
C GLN A 133 -6.15 10.94 -3.11
N ALA A 134 -5.35 9.96 -2.65
CA ALA A 134 -4.29 10.18 -1.68
C ALA A 134 -3.10 10.90 -2.34
N LEU A 135 -2.15 11.40 -1.56
CA LEU A 135 -0.96 12.05 -2.13
C LEU A 135 -0.15 11.08 -3.00
N HIS A 136 0.07 9.85 -2.54
CA HIS A 136 0.72 8.81 -3.33
C HIS A 136 -0.03 8.46 -4.63
N ASP A 137 -1.37 8.57 -4.64
CA ASP A 137 -2.16 8.40 -5.86
C ASP A 137 -1.84 9.49 -6.89
N LYS A 138 -1.70 10.74 -6.42
CA LYS A 138 -1.35 11.89 -7.28
C LYS A 138 0.06 11.74 -7.85
N PHE A 139 1.03 11.34 -7.05
CA PHE A 139 2.40 11.08 -7.51
C PHE A 139 2.46 10.02 -8.61
N ALA A 140 1.59 9.01 -8.52
CA ALA A 140 1.50 7.93 -9.51
C ALA A 140 0.51 8.21 -10.64
N ARG A 141 -0.18 9.38 -10.65
CA ARG A 141 -1.27 9.71 -11.59
C ARG A 141 -2.31 8.61 -11.65
N SER A 142 -2.72 8.08 -10.50
CA SER A 142 -3.64 6.96 -10.36
C SER A 142 -4.88 7.34 -9.57
N VAL A 143 -5.95 6.59 -9.74
CA VAL A 143 -7.17 6.68 -8.92
C VAL A 143 -7.60 5.28 -8.50
N VAL A 144 -8.35 5.20 -7.41
CA VAL A 144 -8.94 3.94 -6.97
C VAL A 144 -10.43 3.97 -7.28
N VAL A 145 -10.89 2.98 -8.03
CA VAL A 145 -12.27 2.85 -8.48
C VAL A 145 -12.89 1.56 -7.98
N LYS A 146 -14.21 1.51 -7.97
CA LYS A 146 -14.94 0.26 -7.73
C LYS A 146 -14.70 -0.70 -8.90
N ASN A 147 -14.46 -1.96 -8.59
CA ASN A 147 -14.37 -3.03 -9.57
C ASN A 147 -15.78 -3.59 -9.74
N ARG A 148 -16.40 -3.30 -10.88
CA ARG A 148 -17.70 -3.89 -11.27
C ARG A 148 -17.47 -5.25 -11.85
#